data_1d71cc7f6d25d796437e6a42d00abd75
#
_entry.id   1d71cc7f6d25d796437e6a42d00abd75
#
_cell.length_a   1.000
_cell.length_b   1.000
_cell.length_c   1.000
_cell.angle_alpha   90.00
_cell.angle_beta   90.00
_cell.angle_gamma   90.00
#
_symmetry.space_group_name_H-M   'P 1'
#
loop_
_entity.id
_entity.type
_entity.pdbx_description
1 polymer ?
#
loop_
_entity_poly.entity_id
_entity_poly.type
_entity_poly.pdbx_seq_one_letter_code
_entity_poly.pdbx_strand_id
1 'polypeptide(L)'
;MPEQIPFWRTKALSKMSRSEWESLCDGCGRCCLNKLEDEDTGKFLYTRAACKLLDLKTCRCTDYENRAARVPDCVTLTPENIGELGWLPATCAYRLLDEGKPLPWWHPLVSGRQETVAEAGIAVSGTAYSEEGLSVDDLVDHLWKLPKAKRRVGA
;
A
#
# COMPACT_ATOMS: atom_id res chain seq x y z
N MET A 1 20.73 -25.15 -11.93
CA MET A 1 20.54 -23.91 -12.71
C MET A 1 20.75 -22.72 -11.80
N PRO A 2 21.49 -21.73 -12.28
CA PRO A 2 21.64 -20.52 -11.46
C PRO A 2 20.27 -19.87 -11.29
N GLU A 3 19.92 -19.54 -10.06
CA GLU A 3 18.70 -18.78 -9.80
C GLU A 3 18.83 -17.39 -10.40
N GLN A 4 17.80 -16.96 -11.12
CA GLN A 4 17.78 -15.61 -11.65
C GLN A 4 17.54 -14.64 -10.51
N ILE A 5 18.37 -13.62 -10.43
CA ILE A 5 18.18 -12.57 -9.44
C ILE A 5 16.93 -11.77 -9.83
N PRO A 6 15.95 -11.62 -8.92
CA PRO A 6 14.72 -10.89 -9.24
C PRO A 6 15.00 -9.45 -9.67
N PHE A 7 14.20 -8.94 -10.60
CA PHE A 7 14.40 -7.61 -11.14
C PHE A 7 14.38 -6.51 -10.07
N TRP A 8 13.57 -6.68 -9.03
CA TRP A 8 13.46 -5.68 -7.96
C TRP A 8 14.72 -5.58 -7.10
N ARG A 9 15.63 -6.54 -7.22
CA ARG A 9 16.91 -6.52 -6.51
C ARG A 9 18.05 -5.97 -7.35
N THR A 10 17.87 -5.92 -8.66
CA THR A 10 18.94 -5.53 -9.60
C THR A 10 18.68 -4.23 -10.34
N LYS A 11 17.40 -3.84 -10.50
CA LYS A 11 17.05 -2.63 -11.22
C LYS A 11 16.73 -1.49 -10.25
N ALA A 12 17.20 -0.28 -10.57
CA ALA A 12 16.73 0.92 -9.90
C ALA A 12 15.27 1.13 -10.25
N LEU A 13 14.50 1.73 -9.33
CA LEU A 13 13.08 1.98 -9.55
C LEU A 13 12.81 2.73 -10.85
N SER A 14 13.65 3.72 -11.17
CA SER A 14 13.51 4.51 -12.40
C SER A 14 13.81 3.74 -13.69
N LYS A 15 14.40 2.55 -13.58
CA LYS A 15 14.75 1.71 -14.73
C LYS A 15 13.78 0.58 -14.98
N MET A 16 12.77 0.43 -14.15
CA MET A 16 11.77 -0.61 -14.30
C MET A 16 10.82 -0.30 -15.45
N SER A 17 10.36 -1.36 -16.13
CA SER A 17 9.29 -1.22 -17.11
C SER A 17 7.98 -0.91 -16.39
N ARG A 18 6.96 -0.49 -17.13
CA ARG A 18 5.65 -0.20 -16.53
C ARG A 18 5.07 -1.45 -15.85
N SER A 19 5.18 -2.61 -16.49
CA SER A 19 4.66 -3.85 -15.90
C SER A 19 5.44 -4.26 -14.66
N GLU A 20 6.75 -4.06 -14.65
CA GLU A 20 7.57 -4.31 -13.46
C GLU A 20 7.17 -3.37 -12.32
N TRP A 21 7.04 -2.09 -12.62
CA TRP A 21 6.61 -1.09 -11.65
C TRP A 21 5.26 -1.42 -11.03
N GLU A 22 4.26 -1.70 -11.88
CA GLU A 22 2.92 -2.01 -11.40
C GLU A 22 2.88 -3.31 -10.58
N SER A 23 3.75 -4.27 -10.86
CA SER A 23 3.79 -5.52 -10.11
C SER A 23 4.32 -5.38 -8.68
N LEU A 24 4.96 -4.25 -8.37
CA LEU A 24 5.47 -4.00 -7.01
C LEU A 24 4.35 -3.75 -6.00
N CYS A 25 3.20 -3.25 -6.44
CA CYS A 25 2.06 -3.05 -5.55
C CYS A 25 1.52 -4.41 -5.11
N ASP A 26 1.50 -4.63 -3.78
CA ASP A 26 1.02 -5.90 -3.22
C ASP A 26 -0.50 -5.99 -3.11
N GLY A 27 -1.21 -4.89 -3.34
CA GLY A 27 -2.66 -4.87 -3.25
C GLY A 27 -3.18 -4.90 -1.82
N CYS A 28 -2.43 -4.37 -0.86
CA CYS A 28 -2.87 -4.36 0.55
C CYS A 28 -3.98 -3.35 0.83
N GLY A 29 -4.10 -2.32 0.00
CA GLY A 29 -5.10 -1.27 0.15
C GLY A 29 -4.79 -0.22 1.21
N ARG A 30 -3.70 -0.34 1.94
CA ARG A 30 -3.36 0.61 3.03
C ARG A 30 -3.17 2.04 2.53
N CYS A 31 -2.62 2.22 1.33
CA CYS A 31 -2.42 3.55 0.76
C CYS A 31 -3.74 4.25 0.41
N CYS A 32 -4.83 3.50 0.28
CA CYS A 32 -6.16 4.02 0.01
C CYS A 32 -6.95 4.36 1.28
N LEU A 33 -6.38 4.13 2.47
CA LEU A 33 -7.00 4.56 3.72
C LEU A 33 -6.80 6.05 3.89
N ASN A 34 -7.84 6.73 4.37
CA ASN A 34 -7.72 8.14 4.73
C ASN A 34 -6.73 8.30 5.87
N LYS A 35 -5.96 9.38 5.85
CA LYS A 35 -4.88 9.64 6.80
C LYS A 35 -5.01 11.05 7.34
N LEU A 36 -4.62 11.23 8.61
CA LEU A 36 -4.57 12.54 9.24
C LEU A 36 -3.12 12.82 9.63
N GLU A 37 -2.67 14.05 9.44
CA GLU A 37 -1.35 14.49 9.86
C GLU A 37 -1.44 15.14 11.23
N ASP A 38 -0.60 14.70 12.18
CA ASP A 38 -0.51 15.31 13.49
C ASP A 38 0.21 16.63 13.36
N GLU A 39 -0.44 17.74 13.72
CA GLU A 39 0.12 19.09 13.58
C GLU A 39 1.37 19.30 14.43
N ASP A 40 1.46 18.61 15.56
CA ASP A 40 2.58 18.80 16.49
C ASP A 40 3.81 17.98 16.12
N THR A 41 3.61 16.77 15.62
CA THR A 41 4.71 15.83 15.34
C THR A 41 4.99 15.62 13.87
N GLY A 42 4.06 15.98 12.99
CA GLY A 42 4.16 15.72 11.56
C GLY A 42 3.94 14.26 11.19
N LYS A 43 3.56 13.41 12.14
CA LYS A 43 3.30 12.00 11.88
C LYS A 43 1.95 11.81 11.23
N PHE A 44 1.87 10.82 10.35
CA PHE A 44 0.61 10.45 9.69
C PHE A 44 -0.08 9.36 10.50
N LEU A 45 -1.38 9.57 10.74
CA LEU A 45 -2.24 8.63 11.46
C LEU A 45 -3.21 8.03 10.46
N TYR A 46 -3.37 6.72 10.49
CA TYR A 46 -4.27 6.03 9.56
C TYR A 46 -5.65 5.87 10.16
N THR A 47 -6.66 5.83 9.27
CA THR A 47 -8.04 5.56 9.64
C THR A 47 -8.49 4.26 8.98
N ARG A 48 -9.62 3.69 9.44
CA ARG A 48 -10.25 2.55 8.77
C ARG A 48 -11.12 2.96 7.59
N ALA A 49 -11.30 4.27 7.39
CA ALA A 49 -12.11 4.79 6.30
C ALA A 49 -11.33 4.77 4.99
N ALA A 50 -11.72 3.89 4.08
CA ALA A 50 -11.05 3.70 2.81
C ALA A 50 -11.64 4.60 1.73
N CYS A 51 -10.81 4.95 0.74
CA CYS A 51 -11.24 5.67 -0.45
C CYS A 51 -12.47 4.99 -1.06
N LYS A 52 -13.45 5.80 -1.46
CA LYS A 52 -14.70 5.30 -2.07
C LYS A 52 -14.49 4.43 -3.30
N LEU A 53 -13.34 4.56 -3.96
CA LEU A 53 -12.99 3.75 -5.14
C LEU A 53 -12.37 2.40 -4.78
N LEU A 54 -12.03 2.18 -3.51
CA LEU A 54 -11.41 0.92 -3.11
C LEU A 54 -12.43 -0.19 -3.01
N ASP A 55 -12.19 -1.30 -3.72
CA ASP A 55 -12.95 -2.53 -3.53
C ASP A 55 -12.45 -3.20 -2.24
N LEU A 56 -13.34 -3.32 -1.26
CA LEU A 56 -12.96 -3.82 0.08
C LEU A 56 -12.68 -5.31 0.12
N LYS A 57 -13.02 -6.04 -0.93
CA LYS A 57 -12.73 -7.48 -1.03
C LYS A 57 -11.39 -7.74 -1.69
N THR A 58 -11.12 -7.05 -2.81
CA THR A 58 -9.91 -7.25 -3.59
C THR A 58 -8.78 -6.31 -3.21
N CYS A 59 -9.08 -5.24 -2.46
CA CYS A 59 -8.16 -4.16 -2.13
C CYS A 59 -7.60 -3.45 -3.37
N ARG A 60 -8.38 -3.43 -4.46
CA ARG A 60 -8.01 -2.77 -5.70
C ARG A 60 -8.92 -1.58 -5.97
N CYS A 61 -8.36 -0.54 -6.59
CA CYS A 61 -9.14 0.61 -7.02
C CYS A 61 -10.14 0.18 -8.11
N THR A 62 -11.42 0.53 -7.93
CA THR A 62 -12.47 0.16 -8.90
C THR A 62 -12.41 0.99 -10.17
N ASP A 63 -11.72 2.12 -10.17
CA ASP A 63 -11.56 2.97 -11.35
C ASP A 63 -10.13 3.53 -11.39
N TYR A 64 -9.16 2.64 -11.50
CA TYR A 64 -7.75 2.98 -11.46
C TYR A 64 -7.35 4.01 -12.50
N GLU A 65 -7.86 3.89 -13.72
CA GLU A 65 -7.49 4.78 -14.82
C GLU A 65 -7.97 6.22 -14.61
N ASN A 66 -9.13 6.38 -14.00
CA ASN A 66 -9.74 7.70 -13.79
C ASN A 66 -9.64 8.18 -12.35
N ARG A 67 -8.83 7.50 -11.52
CA ARG A 67 -8.78 7.78 -10.09
C ARG A 67 -8.44 9.22 -9.74
N ALA A 68 -7.51 9.82 -10.48
CA ALA A 68 -7.11 11.21 -10.21
C ALA A 68 -8.21 12.22 -10.53
N ALA A 69 -9.05 11.93 -11.55
CA ALA A 69 -10.17 12.78 -11.90
C ALA A 69 -11.33 12.63 -10.90
N ARG A 70 -11.57 11.41 -10.40
CA ARG A 70 -12.66 11.13 -9.47
C ARG A 70 -12.30 11.42 -8.01
N VAL A 71 -11.02 11.29 -7.67
CA VAL A 71 -10.50 11.56 -6.33
C VAL A 71 -9.24 12.41 -6.51
N PRO A 72 -9.39 13.75 -6.49
CA PRO A 72 -8.25 14.65 -6.72
C PRO A 72 -7.07 14.46 -5.76
N ASP A 73 -7.32 13.95 -4.57
CA ASP A 73 -6.27 13.70 -3.57
C ASP A 73 -5.51 12.39 -3.83
N CYS A 74 -5.95 11.60 -4.81
CA CYS A 74 -5.26 10.35 -5.15
C CYS A 74 -3.93 10.65 -5.84
N VAL A 75 -2.85 10.15 -5.25
CA VAL A 75 -1.49 10.38 -5.75
C VAL A 75 -1.03 9.22 -6.62
N THR A 76 -0.49 9.53 -7.78
CA THR A 76 0.16 8.53 -8.63
C THR A 76 1.61 8.39 -8.18
N LEU A 77 2.01 7.18 -7.82
CA LEU A 77 3.38 6.91 -7.36
C LEU A 77 4.34 6.87 -8.54
N THR A 78 5.46 7.54 -8.41
CA THR A 78 6.54 7.54 -9.40
C THR A 78 7.87 7.37 -8.68
N PRO A 79 8.94 6.90 -9.39
CA PRO A 79 10.25 6.79 -8.75
C PRO A 79 10.76 8.12 -8.19
N GLU A 80 10.31 9.23 -8.77
CA GLU A 80 10.75 10.56 -8.37
C GLU A 80 10.06 11.06 -7.10
N ASN A 81 8.82 10.62 -6.82
CA ASN A 81 8.06 11.17 -5.70
C ASN A 81 7.99 10.27 -4.45
N ILE A 82 8.34 8.99 -4.57
CA ILE A 82 8.19 8.04 -3.45
C ILE A 82 8.90 8.52 -2.17
N GLY A 83 10.12 9.01 -2.31
CA GLY A 83 10.90 9.48 -1.16
C GLY A 83 10.30 10.69 -0.45
N GLU A 84 9.40 11.40 -1.10
CA GLU A 84 8.74 12.59 -0.55
C GLU A 84 7.39 12.27 0.12
N LEU A 85 6.89 11.04 -0.08
CA LEU A 85 5.57 10.64 0.42
C LEU A 85 5.69 9.97 1.80
N GLY A 86 5.84 10.79 2.83
CA GLY A 86 5.99 10.29 4.20
C GLY A 86 4.79 9.51 4.73
N TRP A 87 3.65 9.64 4.06
CA TRP A 87 2.43 8.93 4.44
C TRP A 87 2.33 7.50 3.89
N LEU A 88 3.25 7.08 3.02
CA LEU A 88 3.22 5.71 2.52
C LEU A 88 3.41 4.73 3.69
N PRO A 89 2.64 3.63 3.71
CA PRO A 89 2.82 2.63 4.76
C PRO A 89 4.24 2.08 4.79
N ALA A 90 4.74 1.80 5.98
CA ALA A 90 6.08 1.22 6.14
C ALA A 90 6.20 -0.14 5.45
N THR A 91 5.08 -0.82 5.20
CA THR A 91 5.02 -2.11 4.52
C THR A 91 4.90 -2.00 3.00
N CYS A 92 4.74 -0.80 2.46
CA CYS A 92 4.60 -0.60 1.02
C CYS A 92 5.88 -0.99 0.28
N ALA A 93 5.74 -1.84 -0.74
CA ALA A 93 6.89 -2.32 -1.51
C ALA A 93 7.70 -1.19 -2.15
N TYR A 94 7.02 -0.18 -2.68
CA TYR A 94 7.71 0.97 -3.26
C TYR A 94 8.60 1.66 -2.22
N ARG A 95 8.07 1.86 -1.02
CA ARG A 95 8.83 2.48 0.06
C ARG A 95 9.98 1.59 0.52
N LEU A 96 9.73 0.29 0.67
CA LEU A 96 10.76 -0.66 1.09
C LEU A 96 11.94 -0.66 0.13
N LEU A 97 11.67 -0.72 -1.17
CA LEU A 97 12.74 -0.73 -2.17
C LEU A 97 13.45 0.61 -2.26
N ASP A 98 12.73 1.73 -2.12
CA ASP A 98 13.33 3.05 -2.09
C ASP A 98 14.30 3.20 -0.90
N GLU A 99 13.99 2.54 0.22
CA GLU A 99 14.83 2.54 1.42
C GLU A 99 15.92 1.47 1.40
N GLY A 100 16.03 0.72 0.31
CA GLY A 100 17.03 -0.34 0.17
C GLY A 100 16.71 -1.61 0.94
N LYS A 101 15.46 -1.81 1.31
CA LYS A 101 15.01 -2.97 2.08
C LYS A 101 14.46 -4.07 1.16
N PRO A 102 14.54 -5.35 1.57
CA PRO A 102 14.00 -6.44 0.75
C PRO A 102 12.48 -6.49 0.80
N LEU A 103 11.87 -7.15 -0.19
CA LEU A 103 10.44 -7.43 -0.17
C LEU A 103 10.15 -8.50 0.89
N PRO A 104 9.05 -8.38 1.64
CA PRO A 104 8.72 -9.34 2.69
C PRO A 104 8.19 -10.67 2.14
N TRP A 105 8.15 -11.69 3.01
CA TRP A 105 7.74 -13.04 2.63
C TRP A 105 6.33 -13.12 2.03
N TRP A 106 5.44 -12.22 2.46
CA TRP A 106 4.04 -12.22 2.03
C TRP A 106 3.79 -11.46 0.74
N HIS A 107 4.81 -10.76 0.22
CA HIS A 107 4.63 -10.04 -1.05
C HIS A 107 4.39 -11.06 -2.17
N PRO A 108 3.39 -10.83 -3.06
CA PRO A 108 3.08 -11.79 -4.13
C PRO A 108 4.25 -12.17 -5.03
N LEU A 109 5.18 -11.25 -5.27
CA LEU A 109 6.39 -11.56 -6.06
C LEU A 109 7.33 -12.53 -5.34
N VAL A 110 7.26 -12.59 -4.01
CA VAL A 110 8.10 -13.50 -3.22
C VAL A 110 7.36 -14.81 -2.96
N SER A 111 6.11 -14.73 -2.53
CA SER A 111 5.31 -15.92 -2.18
C SER A 111 4.76 -16.65 -3.40
N GLY A 112 4.57 -15.96 -4.52
CA GLY A 112 3.90 -16.50 -5.70
C GLY A 112 2.38 -16.52 -5.58
N ARG A 113 1.82 -15.97 -4.49
CA ARG A 113 0.37 -15.97 -4.22
C ARG A 113 -0.09 -14.61 -3.72
N GLN A 114 -1.24 -14.15 -4.21
CA GLN A 114 -1.82 -12.89 -3.74
C GLN A 114 -2.38 -13.02 -2.32
N GLU A 115 -2.85 -14.21 -1.96
CA GLU A 115 -3.52 -14.47 -0.69
C GLU A 115 -2.62 -14.27 0.53
N THR A 116 -1.30 -14.35 0.35
CA THR A 116 -0.37 -14.19 1.47
C THR A 116 -0.42 -12.79 2.08
N VAL A 117 -0.82 -11.78 1.31
CA VAL A 117 -0.98 -10.42 1.85
C VAL A 117 -2.04 -10.40 2.96
N ALA A 118 -3.17 -11.05 2.72
CA ALA A 118 -4.23 -11.16 3.73
C ALA A 118 -3.83 -12.11 4.86
N GLU A 119 -3.16 -13.20 4.54
CA GLU A 119 -2.69 -14.17 5.55
C GLU A 119 -1.71 -13.53 6.54
N ALA A 120 -0.90 -12.59 6.06
CA ALA A 120 0.02 -11.84 6.91
C ALA A 120 -0.65 -10.75 7.75
N GLY A 121 -1.95 -10.50 7.52
CA GLY A 121 -2.68 -9.45 8.21
C GLY A 121 -2.40 -8.05 7.67
N ILE A 122 -1.85 -7.96 6.47
CA ILE A 122 -1.46 -6.68 5.85
C ILE A 122 -2.60 -6.08 5.03
N ALA A 123 -3.37 -6.91 4.31
CA ALA A 123 -4.50 -6.42 3.51
C ALA A 123 -5.57 -5.81 4.40
N VAL A 124 -6.18 -4.70 3.94
CA VAL A 124 -7.23 -4.01 4.70
C VAL A 124 -8.61 -4.63 4.53
N SER A 125 -8.74 -5.64 3.66
CA SER A 125 -9.98 -6.37 3.49
C SER A 125 -10.45 -6.97 4.82
N GLY A 126 -11.73 -6.82 5.10
CA GLY A 126 -12.32 -7.33 6.35
C GLY A 126 -12.20 -6.38 7.55
N THR A 127 -11.37 -5.34 7.48
CA THR A 127 -11.22 -4.37 8.58
C THR A 127 -11.56 -2.95 8.17
N ALA A 128 -11.27 -2.57 6.92
CA ALA A 128 -11.59 -1.23 6.42
C ALA A 128 -13.05 -1.14 5.95
N TYR A 129 -13.58 0.05 5.95
CA TYR A 129 -14.93 0.35 5.42
C TYR A 129 -14.84 1.63 4.58
N SER A 130 -15.86 1.84 3.74
CA SER A 130 -15.88 2.98 2.82
C SER A 130 -15.98 4.31 3.57
N GLU A 131 -15.31 5.33 3.03
CA GLU A 131 -15.42 6.70 3.51
C GLU A 131 -16.77 7.34 3.20
N GLU A 132 -17.60 6.71 2.36
CA GLU A 132 -18.91 7.28 1.99
C GLU A 132 -19.77 7.54 3.22
N GLY A 133 -20.33 8.76 3.27
CA GLY A 133 -21.13 9.19 4.40
C GLY A 133 -20.33 9.79 5.55
N LEU A 134 -19.02 9.82 5.48
CA LEU A 134 -18.17 10.41 6.52
C LEU A 134 -17.66 11.78 6.07
N SER A 135 -17.66 12.74 6.99
CA SER A 135 -17.04 14.05 6.77
C SER A 135 -15.57 13.99 7.20
N VAL A 136 -14.79 15.01 6.80
CA VAL A 136 -13.39 15.13 7.23
C VAL A 136 -13.29 15.15 8.76
N ASP A 137 -14.24 15.85 9.41
CA ASP A 137 -14.25 15.95 10.87
C ASP A 137 -14.54 14.61 11.56
N ASP A 138 -15.24 13.70 10.87
CA ASP A 138 -15.55 12.37 11.42
C ASP A 138 -14.31 11.46 11.45
N LEU A 139 -13.32 11.72 10.61
CA LEU A 139 -12.17 10.81 10.45
C LEU A 139 -11.39 10.59 11.73
N VAL A 140 -11.35 11.59 12.62
CA VAL A 140 -10.64 11.45 13.90
C VAL A 140 -11.20 10.33 14.77
N ASP A 141 -12.49 10.01 14.61
CA ASP A 141 -13.14 8.94 15.35
C ASP A 141 -12.87 7.56 14.76
N HIS A 142 -12.20 7.50 13.59
CA HIS A 142 -11.92 6.25 12.88
C HIS A 142 -10.44 5.90 12.84
N LEU A 143 -9.63 6.56 13.68
CA LEU A 143 -8.20 6.28 13.78
C LEU A 143 -7.95 4.88 14.32
N TRP A 144 -6.93 4.22 13.77
CA TRP A 144 -6.46 2.93 14.28
C TRP A 144 -4.98 2.76 13.94
N LYS A 145 -4.34 1.86 14.65
CA LYS A 145 -2.94 1.52 14.38
C LYS A 145 -2.89 0.36 13.41
N LEU A 146 -2.20 0.53 12.27
CA LEU A 146 -2.04 -0.54 11.30
C LEU A 146 -1.33 -1.74 11.94
N PRO A 147 -1.87 -2.97 11.76
CA PRO A 147 -1.23 -4.17 12.31
C PRO A 147 0.13 -4.42 11.67
N LYS A 148 1.05 -4.98 12.45
CA LYS A 148 2.32 -5.48 11.92
C LYS A 148 2.06 -6.81 11.23
N ALA A 149 2.91 -7.16 10.26
CA ALA A 149 2.80 -8.43 9.56
C ALA A 149 2.95 -9.61 10.53
N LYS A 150 2.13 -10.63 10.32
CA LYS A 150 2.25 -11.89 11.05
C LYS A 150 3.48 -12.64 10.54
N ARG A 151 4.04 -13.49 11.39
CA ARG A 151 5.15 -14.34 11.00
C ARG A 151 4.68 -15.37 9.98
N ARG A 152 5.59 -15.77 9.10
CA ARG A 152 5.33 -16.84 8.15
C ARG A 152 5.02 -18.14 8.89
N VAL A 153 3.87 -18.75 8.54
CA VAL A 153 3.45 -20.02 9.13
C VAL A 153 4.05 -21.18 8.34
N GLY A 154 4.55 -22.19 9.03
CA GLY A 154 5.09 -23.41 8.41
C GLY A 154 6.47 -23.25 7.81
N ALA A 155 7.20 -22.22 8.20
CA ALA A 155 8.59 -22.04 7.77
C ALA A 155 9.53 -22.93 8.54
#